data_61d1e8abfa0f7672fbfa058d67882e11
#
_entry.id   61d1e8abfa0f7672fbfa058d67882e11
#
_cell.length_a   1.000
_cell.length_b   1.000
_cell.length_c   1.000
_cell.angle_alpha   90.00
_cell.angle_beta   90.00
_cell.angle_gamma   90.00
#
_symmetry.space_group_name_H-M   'P 1'
#
loop_
_entity.id
_entity.type
_entity.pdbx_description
1 polymer ?
#
loop_
_entity_poly.entity_id
_entity_poly.type
_entity_poly.pdbx_seq_one_letter_code
_entity_poly.pdbx_strand_id
1 'polypeptide(L)'
;VYPNPVQPYTVELTYNKINSLIGKDIPVETVKSILASLEMEIVSETTEGLTIHVPVYRIDVQRDVDVIEAILRIYGYNNIEFSDSVKSNLSYKTATDRSYDLQNLISEQLCGSGFNEIMNNSLTRSAYYDELTTYPVSHCVMLMNPLSADLNGMRQTLLFGGLESIEHNVKRKNGNIRFFEFGNCYDYNVEKKREDATLAEFSEDYRLGLWVCGDRVENSWAHADEKATVYELKAYVENILIRLGVNLKKVVFGNLSNDMYSTGVSITTTSGRELGTFGIVNRKICKAMDIDFEVYYAELSWTLLMKETKKNKVTFSEISKFPAVKRDLALLLDKSVQFGEIEKIAEESERKL
;
A
#
# COMPACT_ATOMS: atom_id res chain seq x y z
N VAL A 1 45.78 28.26 -10.28
CA VAL A 1 45.29 27.40 -9.22
C VAL A 1 43.79 27.53 -9.00
N TYR A 2 43.11 28.35 -9.77
CA TYR A 2 41.64 28.50 -9.76
C TYR A 2 41.12 28.47 -11.23
N PRO A 3 41.13 27.27 -11.88
CA PRO A 3 40.94 27.17 -13.33
C PRO A 3 39.48 27.46 -13.75
N ASN A 4 38.52 27.23 -12.84
CA ASN A 4 37.11 27.46 -13.11
C ASN A 4 36.50 28.37 -12.03
N PRO A 5 36.45 29.68 -12.24
CA PRO A 5 35.82 30.63 -11.28
C PRO A 5 34.33 30.26 -11.10
N VAL A 6 33.91 30.17 -9.84
CA VAL A 6 32.48 29.97 -9.51
C VAL A 6 31.73 31.21 -9.96
N GLN A 7 30.64 31.00 -10.67
CA GLN A 7 29.74 32.06 -11.12
C GLN A 7 28.62 32.26 -10.10
N PRO A 8 28.14 33.50 -9.88
CA PRO A 8 26.98 33.77 -9.04
C PRO A 8 25.73 33.15 -9.64
N TYR A 9 24.82 32.66 -8.79
CA TYR A 9 23.51 32.19 -9.25
C TYR A 9 22.67 33.43 -9.67
N THR A 10 22.06 33.34 -10.86
CA THR A 10 21.09 34.33 -11.32
C THR A 10 19.70 33.85 -10.93
N VAL A 11 18.98 34.66 -10.19
CA VAL A 11 17.63 34.35 -9.68
C VAL A 11 16.64 35.42 -10.15
N GLU A 12 15.54 34.98 -10.71
CA GLU A 12 14.40 35.86 -11.08
C GLU A 12 13.37 35.85 -9.94
N LEU A 13 13.00 37.03 -9.47
CA LEU A 13 12.02 37.27 -8.40
C LEU A 13 10.85 38.11 -8.90
N THR A 14 9.64 37.68 -8.65
CA THR A 14 8.46 38.51 -8.86
C THR A 14 7.93 39.06 -7.53
N TYR A 15 7.54 40.33 -7.50
CA TYR A 15 6.97 40.93 -6.27
C TYR A 15 5.70 40.21 -5.82
N ASN A 16 4.89 39.74 -6.76
CA ASN A 16 3.70 38.96 -6.44
C ASN A 16 4.05 37.65 -5.72
N LYS A 17 5.11 36.96 -6.16
CA LYS A 17 5.54 35.71 -5.52
C LYS A 17 6.11 35.95 -4.12
N ILE A 18 6.91 37.03 -3.95
CA ILE A 18 7.39 37.46 -2.63
C ILE A 18 6.21 37.66 -1.68
N ASN A 19 5.26 38.51 -2.06
CA ASN A 19 4.14 38.90 -1.21
C ASN A 19 3.20 37.71 -0.94
N SER A 20 2.91 36.89 -1.96
CA SER A 20 2.01 35.74 -1.81
C SER A 20 2.60 34.63 -0.93
N LEU A 21 3.92 34.41 -0.99
CA LEU A 21 4.58 33.39 -0.21
C LEU A 21 4.80 33.85 1.25
N ILE A 22 5.13 35.12 1.44
CA ILE A 22 5.30 35.72 2.78
C ILE A 22 3.93 35.96 3.45
N GLY A 23 2.87 36.19 2.65
CA GLY A 23 1.54 36.49 3.14
C GLY A 23 1.33 37.94 3.55
N LYS A 24 2.25 38.86 3.16
CA LYS A 24 2.18 40.30 3.41
C LYS A 24 2.79 41.07 2.25
N ASP A 25 2.18 42.21 1.91
CA ASP A 25 2.75 43.13 0.95
C ASP A 25 3.90 43.89 1.55
N ILE A 26 5.12 43.62 1.06
CA ILE A 26 6.33 44.28 1.48
C ILE A 26 6.66 45.38 0.43
N PRO A 27 6.91 46.63 0.86
CA PRO A 27 7.27 47.71 -0.07
C PRO A 27 8.49 47.33 -0.89
N VAL A 28 8.50 47.63 -2.18
CA VAL A 28 9.58 47.29 -3.12
C VAL A 28 10.93 47.84 -2.64
N GLU A 29 10.95 49.07 -2.13
CA GLU A 29 12.19 49.68 -1.60
C GLU A 29 12.73 48.92 -0.37
N THR A 30 11.84 48.37 0.45
CA THR A 30 12.26 47.51 1.58
C THR A 30 12.89 46.21 1.09
N VAL A 31 12.27 45.55 0.07
CA VAL A 31 12.84 44.35 -0.56
C VAL A 31 14.25 44.67 -1.11
N LYS A 32 14.41 45.75 -1.87
CA LYS A 32 15.70 46.16 -2.43
C LYS A 32 16.75 46.46 -1.33
N SER A 33 16.36 47.14 -0.28
CA SER A 33 17.24 47.42 0.86
C SER A 33 17.70 46.13 1.54
N ILE A 34 16.81 45.15 1.70
CA ILE A 34 17.17 43.84 2.27
C ILE A 34 18.13 43.09 1.34
N LEU A 35 17.85 43.05 0.04
CA LEU A 35 18.73 42.37 -0.93
C LEU A 35 20.13 43.02 -0.93
N ALA A 36 20.21 44.37 -0.89
CA ALA A 36 21.48 45.09 -0.80
C ALA A 36 22.23 44.76 0.50
N SER A 37 21.53 44.65 1.63
CA SER A 37 22.13 44.26 2.90
C SER A 37 22.68 42.83 2.94
N LEU A 38 22.16 41.96 2.07
CA LEU A 38 22.61 40.60 1.86
C LEU A 38 23.63 40.47 0.73
N GLU A 39 24.15 41.56 0.22
CA GLU A 39 25.12 41.65 -0.90
C GLU A 39 24.61 40.99 -2.19
N MET A 40 23.30 40.92 -2.36
CA MET A 40 22.68 40.41 -3.59
C MET A 40 22.54 41.55 -4.59
N GLU A 41 23.25 41.47 -5.71
CA GLU A 41 23.29 42.48 -6.75
C GLU A 41 22.02 42.44 -7.62
N ILE A 42 21.36 43.59 -7.75
CA ILE A 42 20.19 43.71 -8.67
C ILE A 42 20.75 43.99 -10.06
N VAL A 43 20.58 43.01 -10.97
CA VAL A 43 21.05 43.08 -12.36
C VAL A 43 20.05 43.80 -13.25
N SER A 44 18.80 43.55 -13.05
CA SER A 44 17.70 44.20 -13.79
C SER A 44 16.44 44.33 -12.93
N GLU A 45 15.67 45.38 -13.22
CA GLU A 45 14.41 45.68 -12.56
C GLU A 45 13.32 45.87 -13.58
N THR A 46 12.14 45.33 -13.30
CA THR A 46 10.90 45.51 -14.06
C THR A 46 9.79 45.94 -13.13
N THR A 47 8.63 46.32 -13.68
CA THR A 47 7.43 46.63 -12.88
C THR A 47 6.89 45.43 -12.12
N GLU A 48 7.25 44.21 -12.54
CA GLU A 48 6.74 42.95 -11.98
C GLU A 48 7.73 42.25 -11.07
N GLY A 49 9.05 42.56 -11.16
CA GLY A 49 10.05 41.88 -10.39
C GLY A 49 11.50 42.31 -10.64
N LEU A 50 12.42 41.53 -10.12
CA LEU A 50 13.86 41.74 -10.13
C LEU A 50 14.61 40.51 -10.65
N THR A 51 15.69 40.73 -11.37
CA THR A 51 16.73 39.71 -11.59
C THR A 51 17.93 40.06 -10.70
N ILE A 52 18.41 39.11 -9.93
CA ILE A 52 19.51 39.32 -8.98
C ILE A 52 20.64 38.31 -9.20
N HIS A 53 21.85 38.73 -8.84
CA HIS A 53 22.98 37.81 -8.67
C HIS A 53 23.19 37.53 -7.17
N VAL A 54 23.18 36.24 -6.83
CA VAL A 54 23.43 35.77 -5.46
C VAL A 54 24.95 35.60 -5.29
N PRO A 55 25.57 36.12 -4.22
CA PRO A 55 27.00 35.99 -3.99
C PRO A 55 27.45 34.53 -3.96
N VAL A 56 28.62 34.24 -4.54
CA VAL A 56 29.14 32.87 -4.70
C VAL A 56 29.37 32.11 -3.38
N TYR A 57 29.52 32.81 -2.27
CA TYR A 57 29.68 32.20 -0.94
C TYR A 57 28.35 31.73 -0.34
N ARG A 58 27.19 32.14 -0.92
CA ARG A 58 25.83 31.72 -0.51
C ARG A 58 25.41 30.51 -1.33
N ILE A 59 26.05 29.38 -1.08
CA ILE A 59 25.80 28.13 -1.78
C ILE A 59 24.40 27.54 -1.47
N ASP A 60 23.79 28.00 -0.38
CA ASP A 60 22.45 27.64 0.12
C ASP A 60 21.31 28.34 -0.62
N VAL A 61 21.60 29.45 -1.32
CA VAL A 61 20.62 30.31 -1.99
C VAL A 61 20.73 30.15 -3.51
N GLN A 62 19.91 29.32 -4.11
CA GLN A 62 19.97 29.03 -5.55
C GLN A 62 18.67 29.30 -6.29
N ARG A 63 17.54 29.39 -5.56
CA ARG A 63 16.20 29.54 -6.09
C ARG A 63 15.54 30.79 -5.54
N ASP A 64 14.49 31.22 -6.20
CA ASP A 64 13.67 32.36 -5.77
C ASP A 64 13.10 32.19 -4.33
N VAL A 65 12.65 30.98 -3.99
CA VAL A 65 12.13 30.68 -2.65
C VAL A 65 13.20 30.84 -1.55
N ASP A 66 14.45 30.51 -1.85
CA ASP A 66 15.56 30.65 -0.91
C ASP A 66 15.88 32.13 -0.66
N VAL A 67 15.77 32.97 -1.70
CA VAL A 67 15.87 34.42 -1.59
C VAL A 67 14.71 35.02 -0.81
N ILE A 68 13.48 34.56 -1.06
CA ILE A 68 12.29 35.01 -0.34
C ILE A 68 12.40 34.65 1.16
N GLU A 69 12.94 33.49 1.50
CA GLU A 69 13.24 33.13 2.89
C GLU A 69 14.22 34.13 3.51
N ALA A 70 15.30 34.44 2.80
CA ALA A 70 16.31 35.41 3.29
C ALA A 70 15.69 36.81 3.49
N ILE A 71 14.81 37.25 2.59
CA ILE A 71 14.04 38.50 2.74
C ILE A 71 13.19 38.48 3.99
N LEU A 72 12.43 37.38 4.21
CA LEU A 72 11.56 37.22 5.37
C LEU A 72 12.33 37.21 6.69
N ARG A 73 13.50 36.56 6.70
CA ARG A 73 14.36 36.54 7.89
C ARG A 73 14.82 37.92 8.32
N ILE A 74 15.22 38.77 7.37
CA ILE A 74 15.68 40.15 7.67
C ILE A 74 14.48 41.05 7.96
N TYR A 75 13.38 40.91 7.21
CA TYR A 75 12.13 41.64 7.48
C TYR A 75 11.58 41.34 8.88
N GLY A 76 11.75 40.10 9.34
CA GLY A 76 11.33 39.60 10.66
C GLY A 76 9.97 38.89 10.64
N TYR A 77 9.97 37.64 11.09
CA TYR A 77 8.76 36.79 11.19
C TYR A 77 7.67 37.45 12.06
N ASN A 78 8.05 38.16 13.13
CA ASN A 78 7.09 38.83 14.03
C ASN A 78 6.36 40.02 13.39
N ASN A 79 6.80 40.48 12.23
CA ASN A 79 6.14 41.54 11.48
C ASN A 79 5.05 41.02 10.54
N ILE A 80 4.86 39.71 10.49
CA ILE A 80 3.81 39.07 9.70
C ILE A 80 2.58 38.86 10.60
N GLU A 81 1.47 39.45 10.17
CA GLU A 81 0.20 39.30 10.88
C GLU A 81 -0.45 37.97 10.50
N PHE A 82 -0.88 37.20 11.50
CA PHE A 82 -1.68 36.01 11.27
C PHE A 82 -3.10 36.40 10.90
N SER A 83 -3.61 35.80 9.83
CA SER A 83 -5.04 35.93 9.47
C SER A 83 -5.90 35.14 10.48
N ASP A 84 -6.97 35.75 10.95
CA ASP A 84 -7.97 35.10 11.80
C ASP A 84 -8.75 34.00 11.05
N SER A 85 -8.58 33.89 9.73
CA SER A 85 -9.27 32.92 8.91
C SER A 85 -8.30 32.25 7.91
N VAL A 86 -8.39 30.93 7.83
CA VAL A 86 -7.74 30.13 6.81
C VAL A 86 -8.76 29.75 5.75
N LYS A 87 -8.53 30.19 4.50
CA LYS A 87 -9.32 29.73 3.37
C LYS A 87 -8.74 28.42 2.85
N SER A 88 -9.44 27.32 3.08
CA SER A 88 -9.07 26.01 2.57
C SER A 88 -10.23 25.37 1.83
N ASN A 89 -9.96 24.72 0.71
CA ASN A 89 -10.94 23.89 0.02
C ASN A 89 -10.86 22.46 0.55
N LEU A 90 -11.64 22.17 1.59
CA LEU A 90 -11.67 20.85 2.25
C LEU A 90 -12.49 19.80 1.49
N SER A 91 -13.14 20.17 0.39
CA SER A 91 -13.97 19.26 -0.40
C SER A 91 -13.19 18.44 -1.45
N TYR A 92 -11.90 18.72 -1.62
CA TYR A 92 -11.08 18.03 -2.60
C TYR A 92 -10.54 16.71 -2.00
N LYS A 93 -10.98 15.58 -2.59
CA LYS A 93 -10.45 14.23 -2.26
C LYS A 93 -9.54 13.74 -3.39
N THR A 94 -8.33 13.34 -3.03
CA THR A 94 -7.35 12.74 -3.95
C THR A 94 -7.61 11.24 -4.12
N ALA A 95 -6.90 10.61 -5.06
CA ALA A 95 -6.89 9.14 -5.17
C ALA A 95 -6.28 8.48 -3.92
N THR A 96 -5.34 9.16 -3.26
CA THR A 96 -4.71 8.70 -2.02
C THR A 96 -5.71 8.70 -0.87
N ASP A 97 -6.49 9.79 -0.69
CA ASP A 97 -7.54 9.86 0.34
C ASP A 97 -8.56 8.73 0.17
N ARG A 98 -8.98 8.47 -1.07
CA ARG A 98 -9.89 7.35 -1.35
C ARG A 98 -9.28 6.00 -1.01
N SER A 99 -7.99 5.80 -1.28
CA SER A 99 -7.30 4.56 -0.92
C SER A 99 -7.29 4.35 0.59
N TYR A 100 -6.99 5.40 1.36
CA TYR A 100 -7.02 5.35 2.83
C TYR A 100 -8.42 5.15 3.39
N ASP A 101 -9.44 5.81 2.84
CA ASP A 101 -10.84 5.61 3.24
C ASP A 101 -11.24 4.13 3.09
N LEU A 102 -10.88 3.50 1.96
CA LEU A 102 -11.19 2.09 1.71
C LEU A 102 -10.31 1.14 2.56
N GLN A 103 -9.05 1.48 2.78
CA GLN A 103 -8.19 0.73 3.69
C GLN A 103 -8.76 0.71 5.11
N ASN A 104 -9.15 1.87 5.64
CA ASN A 104 -9.78 1.98 6.96
C ASN A 104 -11.10 1.19 7.03
N LEU A 105 -11.92 1.25 5.98
CA LEU A 105 -13.17 0.49 5.90
C LEU A 105 -12.95 -1.02 6.01
N ILE A 106 -11.91 -1.54 5.36
CA ILE A 106 -11.56 -2.97 5.43
C ILE A 106 -10.89 -3.31 6.76
N SER A 107 -10.02 -2.44 7.28
CA SER A 107 -9.40 -2.62 8.60
C SER A 107 -10.46 -2.71 9.70
N GLU A 108 -11.45 -1.82 9.72
CA GLU A 108 -12.57 -1.86 10.66
C GLU A 108 -13.38 -3.16 10.56
N GLN A 109 -13.65 -3.63 9.33
CA GLN A 109 -14.34 -4.91 9.11
C GLN A 109 -13.53 -6.09 9.65
N LEU A 110 -12.20 -6.11 9.40
CA LEU A 110 -11.31 -7.17 9.87
C LEU A 110 -11.18 -7.14 11.40
N CYS A 111 -10.99 -5.97 12.01
CA CYS A 111 -10.97 -5.81 13.47
C CYS A 111 -12.28 -6.27 14.09
N GLY A 112 -13.43 -5.90 13.51
CA GLY A 112 -14.76 -6.36 13.93
C GLY A 112 -14.95 -7.88 13.79
N SER A 113 -14.16 -8.54 12.96
CA SER A 113 -14.12 -10.01 12.77
C SER A 113 -13.06 -10.69 13.64
N GLY A 114 -12.40 -9.96 14.55
CA GLY A 114 -11.40 -10.49 15.49
C GLY A 114 -9.97 -10.55 14.95
N PHE A 115 -9.67 -9.85 13.86
CA PHE A 115 -8.31 -9.68 13.39
C PHE A 115 -7.58 -8.59 14.18
N ASN A 116 -6.28 -8.77 14.34
CA ASN A 116 -5.37 -7.74 14.83
C ASN A 116 -4.49 -7.27 13.66
N GLU A 117 -4.34 -5.97 13.53
CA GLU A 117 -3.38 -5.40 12.58
C GLU A 117 -1.96 -5.62 13.08
N ILE A 118 -1.09 -6.06 12.19
CA ILE A 118 0.35 -6.15 12.44
C ILE A 118 1.08 -5.23 11.46
N MET A 119 2.26 -4.80 11.84
CA MET A 119 3.12 -3.97 11.01
C MET A 119 4.56 -4.47 11.12
N ASN A 120 5.00 -5.16 10.08
CA ASN A 120 6.34 -5.72 10.02
C ASN A 120 7.29 -4.83 9.20
N ASN A 121 8.59 -4.99 9.42
CA ASN A 121 9.60 -4.28 8.67
C ASN A 121 9.55 -4.68 7.18
N SER A 122 9.76 -3.71 6.28
CA SER A 122 9.97 -3.98 4.85
C SER A 122 11.31 -4.65 4.58
N LEU A 123 12.28 -4.52 5.47
CA LEU A 123 13.53 -5.25 5.42
C LEU A 123 13.33 -6.64 6.04
N THR A 124 13.88 -7.65 5.37
CA THR A 124 13.73 -9.05 5.74
C THR A 124 15.03 -9.82 5.47
N ARG A 125 15.08 -11.05 5.89
CA ARG A 125 16.15 -11.98 5.59
C ARG A 125 15.98 -12.53 4.18
N SER A 126 16.91 -12.23 3.27
CA SER A 126 16.85 -12.75 1.88
C SER A 126 16.89 -14.29 1.81
N ALA A 127 17.49 -14.95 2.81
CA ALA A 127 17.54 -16.42 2.89
C ALA A 127 16.16 -17.10 2.94
N TYR A 128 15.09 -16.40 3.27
CA TYR A 128 13.73 -16.94 3.15
C TYR A 128 13.34 -17.29 1.71
N TYR A 129 14.00 -16.71 0.73
CA TYR A 129 13.73 -16.85 -0.70
C TYR A 129 14.66 -17.84 -1.41
N ASP A 130 15.70 -18.40 -0.73
CA ASP A 130 16.73 -19.22 -1.36
C ASP A 130 16.17 -20.48 -2.05
N GLU A 131 15.14 -21.11 -1.46
CA GLU A 131 14.51 -22.32 -2.00
C GLU A 131 13.19 -22.04 -2.73
N LEU A 132 12.79 -20.76 -2.89
CA LEU A 132 11.52 -20.41 -3.49
C LEU A 132 11.67 -20.13 -4.99
N THR A 133 10.76 -20.71 -5.76
CA THR A 133 10.62 -20.45 -7.20
C THR A 133 9.59 -19.36 -7.49
N THR A 134 8.57 -19.25 -6.65
CA THR A 134 7.52 -18.20 -6.78
C THR A 134 8.07 -16.81 -6.49
N TYR A 135 8.97 -16.71 -5.51
CA TYR A 135 9.68 -15.49 -5.15
C TYR A 135 11.19 -15.79 -5.12
N PRO A 136 11.85 -15.86 -6.28
CA PRO A 136 13.26 -16.23 -6.33
C PRO A 136 14.14 -15.14 -5.70
N VAL A 137 15.21 -15.54 -5.03
CA VAL A 137 16.16 -14.62 -4.38
C VAL A 137 16.79 -13.63 -5.36
N SER A 138 16.90 -14.00 -6.65
CA SER A 138 17.38 -13.11 -7.73
C SER A 138 16.48 -11.89 -7.96
N HIS A 139 15.23 -11.95 -7.54
CA HIS A 139 14.27 -10.85 -7.58
C HIS A 139 14.22 -10.04 -6.27
N CYS A 140 15.00 -10.42 -5.27
CA CYS A 140 15.07 -9.67 -4.03
C CYS A 140 15.88 -8.37 -4.22
N VAL A 141 15.34 -7.25 -3.78
CA VAL A 141 16.07 -5.98 -3.71
C VAL A 141 17.04 -6.08 -2.53
N MET A 142 18.32 -6.27 -2.84
CA MET A 142 19.37 -6.43 -1.84
C MET A 142 19.92 -5.09 -1.38
N LEU A 143 20.16 -4.96 -0.08
CA LEU A 143 20.82 -3.77 0.47
C LEU A 143 22.33 -3.85 0.27
N MET A 144 22.93 -2.72 -0.12
CA MET A 144 24.38 -2.63 -0.30
C MET A 144 25.14 -2.73 1.04
N ASN A 145 24.60 -2.11 2.09
CA ASN A 145 25.21 -2.07 3.42
C ASN A 145 24.14 -2.41 4.48
N PRO A 146 23.73 -3.69 4.62
CA PRO A 146 22.74 -4.07 5.59
C PRO A 146 23.26 -3.98 7.02
N LEU A 147 22.39 -3.63 7.97
CA LEU A 147 22.72 -3.59 9.39
C LEU A 147 22.99 -4.98 9.99
N SER A 148 22.34 -6.00 9.43
CA SER A 148 22.50 -7.42 9.81
C SER A 148 22.14 -8.33 8.65
N ALA A 149 22.51 -9.62 8.76
CA ALA A 149 22.09 -10.64 7.79
C ALA A 149 20.57 -10.89 7.81
N ASP A 150 19.89 -10.52 8.90
CA ASP A 150 18.44 -10.68 9.05
C ASP A 150 17.64 -9.55 8.40
N LEU A 151 18.31 -8.47 7.99
CA LEU A 151 17.70 -7.28 7.37
C LEU A 151 18.48 -6.89 6.10
N ASN A 152 18.83 -7.86 5.28
CA ASN A 152 19.70 -7.67 4.12
C ASN A 152 18.99 -7.52 2.78
N GLY A 153 17.68 -7.73 2.73
CA GLY A 153 16.87 -7.59 1.53
C GLY A 153 15.50 -6.97 1.81
N MET A 154 14.83 -6.51 0.76
CA MET A 154 13.45 -6.04 0.87
C MET A 154 12.46 -7.17 0.56
N ARG A 155 11.37 -7.23 1.31
CA ARG A 155 10.36 -8.29 1.21
C ARG A 155 9.67 -8.33 -0.14
N GLN A 156 9.57 -9.52 -0.75
CA GLN A 156 8.83 -9.77 -1.98
C GLN A 156 7.35 -10.13 -1.70
N THR A 157 7.05 -10.60 -0.49
CA THR A 157 5.71 -10.98 0.00
C THR A 157 5.59 -10.60 1.48
N LEU A 158 4.36 -10.42 1.96
CA LEU A 158 4.08 -10.17 3.38
C LEU A 158 4.17 -11.46 4.23
N LEU A 159 4.18 -12.65 3.60
CA LEU A 159 4.08 -13.94 4.27
C LEU A 159 5.04 -14.08 5.46
N PHE A 160 6.33 -13.84 5.24
CA PHE A 160 7.36 -14.15 6.24
C PHE A 160 7.27 -13.27 7.47
N GLY A 161 7.00 -11.97 7.33
CA GLY A 161 6.79 -11.08 8.47
C GLY A 161 5.61 -11.51 9.35
N GLY A 162 4.52 -11.95 8.71
CA GLY A 162 3.38 -12.50 9.44
C GLY A 162 3.69 -13.83 10.12
N LEU A 163 4.51 -14.72 9.49
CA LEU A 163 4.94 -15.97 10.13
C LEU A 163 5.86 -15.70 11.33
N GLU A 164 6.77 -14.73 11.26
CA GLU A 164 7.58 -14.28 12.41
C GLU A 164 6.68 -13.79 13.55
N SER A 165 5.64 -13.02 13.23
CA SER A 165 4.66 -12.56 14.22
C SER A 165 3.85 -13.71 14.83
N ILE A 166 3.49 -14.72 14.04
CA ILE A 166 2.80 -15.95 14.52
C ILE A 166 3.73 -16.72 15.46
N GLU A 167 4.95 -17.01 15.04
CA GLU A 167 5.95 -17.74 15.83
C GLU A 167 6.17 -17.06 17.19
N HIS A 168 6.35 -15.74 17.19
CA HIS A 168 6.51 -14.94 18.39
C HIS A 168 5.34 -15.08 19.37
N ASN A 169 4.10 -15.09 18.88
CA ASN A 169 2.90 -15.20 19.69
C ASN A 169 2.67 -16.61 20.19
N VAL A 170 2.88 -17.62 19.36
CA VAL A 170 2.72 -19.02 19.71
C VAL A 170 3.70 -19.45 20.82
N LYS A 171 4.95 -19.00 20.76
CA LYS A 171 5.93 -19.21 21.84
C LYS A 171 5.47 -18.58 23.17
N ARG A 172 4.50 -17.66 23.14
CA ARG A 172 3.84 -17.05 24.33
C ARG A 172 2.48 -17.65 24.63
N LYS A 173 2.15 -18.80 24.03
CA LYS A 173 0.90 -19.54 24.22
C LYS A 173 -0.35 -18.82 23.64
N ASN A 174 -0.17 -17.89 22.72
CA ASN A 174 -1.23 -17.25 21.96
C ASN A 174 -1.30 -17.90 20.57
N GLY A 175 -2.06 -19.00 20.43
CA GLY A 175 -2.09 -19.81 19.20
C GLY A 175 -3.30 -19.56 18.31
N ASN A 176 -4.37 -18.91 18.81
CA ASN A 176 -5.57 -18.62 18.02
C ASN A 176 -5.42 -17.22 17.42
N ILE A 177 -4.92 -17.17 16.21
CA ILE A 177 -4.42 -15.92 15.61
C ILE A 177 -5.20 -15.60 14.33
N ARG A 178 -5.61 -14.34 14.23
CA ARG A 178 -6.08 -13.67 13.02
C ARG A 178 -5.33 -12.36 12.88
N PHE A 179 -4.42 -12.30 11.93
CA PHE A 179 -3.62 -11.11 11.64
C PHE A 179 -3.90 -10.58 10.24
N PHE A 180 -3.79 -9.25 10.09
CA PHE A 180 -3.71 -8.63 8.79
C PHE A 180 -2.64 -7.53 8.76
N GLU A 181 -2.09 -7.27 7.58
CA GLU A 181 -1.11 -6.22 7.33
C GLU A 181 -1.33 -5.60 5.97
N PHE A 182 -1.35 -4.26 5.93
CA PHE A 182 -1.16 -3.53 4.69
C PHE A 182 0.30 -3.12 4.55
N GLY A 183 0.93 -3.45 3.44
CA GLY A 183 2.34 -3.15 3.26
C GLY A 183 2.83 -3.24 1.83
N ASN A 184 3.93 -2.55 1.55
CA ASN A 184 4.63 -2.65 0.28
C ASN A 184 5.44 -3.95 0.20
N CYS A 185 5.39 -4.56 -0.98
CA CYS A 185 6.28 -5.63 -1.41
C CYS A 185 7.10 -5.14 -2.59
N TYR A 186 8.32 -5.63 -2.72
CA TYR A 186 9.31 -5.11 -3.66
C TYR A 186 9.81 -6.22 -4.57
N ASP A 187 10.06 -5.90 -5.84
CA ASP A 187 10.58 -6.83 -6.82
C ASP A 187 11.66 -6.15 -7.66
N TYR A 188 12.74 -6.88 -7.89
CA TYR A 188 13.83 -6.52 -8.78
C TYR A 188 13.84 -7.44 -9.99
N ASN A 189 13.72 -6.88 -11.19
CA ASN A 189 13.78 -7.65 -12.42
C ASN A 189 14.75 -7.00 -13.40
N VAL A 190 15.91 -7.61 -13.53
CA VAL A 190 17.00 -7.11 -14.41
C VAL A 190 16.57 -7.01 -15.88
N GLU A 191 15.62 -7.85 -16.33
CA GLU A 191 15.13 -7.81 -17.71
C GLU A 191 14.35 -6.52 -18.05
N LYS A 192 13.84 -5.84 -17.02
CA LYS A 192 13.14 -4.55 -17.17
C LYS A 192 14.09 -3.36 -17.20
N LYS A 193 15.39 -3.56 -17.03
CA LYS A 193 16.39 -2.49 -17.05
C LYS A 193 16.41 -1.77 -18.40
N ARG A 194 16.35 -0.44 -18.36
CA ARG A 194 16.36 0.43 -19.54
C ARG A 194 17.23 1.65 -19.30
N GLU A 195 17.89 2.13 -20.35
CA GLU A 195 18.77 3.31 -20.28
C GLU A 195 17.98 4.61 -20.07
N ASP A 196 16.72 4.67 -20.55
CA ASP A 196 15.84 5.83 -20.47
C ASP A 196 15.07 5.92 -19.13
N ALA A 197 15.18 4.92 -18.26
CA ALA A 197 14.47 4.86 -16.99
C ALA A 197 15.33 4.23 -15.88
N THR A 198 15.90 5.08 -15.04
CA THR A 198 16.91 4.74 -14.01
C THR A 198 16.48 3.68 -12.99
N LEU A 199 15.18 3.47 -12.80
CA LEU A 199 14.61 2.54 -11.80
C LEU A 199 13.63 1.56 -12.41
N ALA A 200 13.70 1.30 -13.72
CA ALA A 200 12.73 0.45 -14.41
C ALA A 200 12.76 -1.02 -13.94
N GLU A 201 13.92 -1.48 -13.44
CA GLU A 201 14.11 -2.81 -12.87
C GLU A 201 13.49 -3.01 -11.50
N PHE A 202 13.13 -1.95 -10.79
CA PHE A 202 12.50 -2.01 -9.46
C PHE A 202 11.00 -1.76 -9.55
N SER A 203 10.24 -2.51 -8.79
CA SER A 203 8.80 -2.28 -8.67
C SER A 203 8.31 -2.47 -7.24
N GLU A 204 7.25 -1.73 -6.91
CA GLU A 204 6.54 -1.82 -5.64
C GLU A 204 5.08 -2.17 -5.87
N ASP A 205 4.54 -3.03 -5.02
CA ASP A 205 3.11 -3.34 -4.99
C ASP A 205 2.60 -3.27 -3.55
N TYR A 206 1.59 -2.45 -3.31
CA TYR A 206 0.96 -2.34 -2.01
C TYR A 206 -0.07 -3.45 -1.87
N ARG A 207 0.10 -4.28 -0.83
CA ARG A 207 -0.66 -5.51 -0.62
C ARG A 207 -1.36 -5.54 0.73
N LEU A 208 -2.40 -6.36 0.81
CA LEU A 208 -3.06 -6.79 2.02
C LEU A 208 -2.76 -8.26 2.26
N GLY A 209 -2.09 -8.57 3.37
CA GLY A 209 -1.89 -9.93 3.86
C GLY A 209 -2.88 -10.28 4.96
N LEU A 210 -3.35 -11.52 4.97
CA LEU A 210 -4.21 -12.10 6.00
C LEU A 210 -3.61 -13.42 6.47
N TRP A 211 -3.54 -13.63 7.77
CA TRP A 211 -3.10 -14.89 8.38
C TRP A 211 -4.13 -15.37 9.38
N VAL A 212 -4.48 -16.64 9.29
CA VAL A 212 -5.41 -17.30 10.21
C VAL A 212 -4.78 -18.62 10.65
N CYS A 213 -4.78 -18.90 11.95
CA CYS A 213 -4.34 -20.18 12.50
C CYS A 213 -4.97 -20.46 13.87
N GLY A 214 -4.86 -21.71 14.34
CA GLY A 214 -5.40 -22.14 15.61
C GLY A 214 -6.87 -22.52 15.57
N ASP A 215 -7.61 -22.16 16.60
CA ASP A 215 -9.03 -22.45 16.71
C ASP A 215 -9.89 -21.31 16.20
N ARG A 216 -10.89 -21.65 15.41
CA ARG A 216 -11.98 -20.75 15.04
C ARG A 216 -12.87 -20.45 16.24
N VAL A 217 -13.18 -21.50 16.99
CA VAL A 217 -13.98 -21.44 18.21
C VAL A 217 -13.22 -22.15 19.32
N GLU A 218 -12.94 -21.45 20.41
CA GLU A 218 -12.27 -22.03 21.56
C GLU A 218 -13.20 -22.94 22.36
N ASN A 219 -12.64 -23.98 22.96
CA ASN A 219 -13.37 -24.88 23.85
C ASN A 219 -14.02 -24.09 24.99
N SER A 220 -15.29 -24.37 25.24
CA SER A 220 -16.04 -23.80 26.36
C SER A 220 -16.97 -24.86 26.96
N TRP A 221 -17.62 -24.50 28.06
CA TRP A 221 -18.65 -25.37 28.66
C TRP A 221 -19.83 -25.67 27.74
N ALA A 222 -20.08 -24.82 26.72
CA ALA A 222 -21.22 -24.92 25.82
C ALA A 222 -20.91 -25.67 24.53
N HIS A 223 -19.64 -25.73 24.10
CA HIS A 223 -19.24 -26.37 22.84
C HIS A 223 -17.76 -26.76 22.85
N ALA A 224 -17.41 -27.74 22.01
CA ALA A 224 -16.03 -28.12 21.73
C ALA A 224 -15.31 -27.07 20.86
N ASP A 225 -13.98 -27.17 20.83
CA ASP A 225 -13.17 -26.35 19.91
C ASP A 225 -13.44 -26.73 18.45
N GLU A 226 -13.39 -25.71 17.59
CA GLU A 226 -13.38 -25.87 16.14
C GLU A 226 -12.10 -25.28 15.60
N LYS A 227 -11.38 -26.05 14.79
CA LYS A 227 -10.17 -25.53 14.11
C LYS A 227 -10.53 -24.54 13.02
N ALA A 228 -9.68 -23.55 12.82
CA ALA A 228 -9.73 -22.70 11.64
C ALA A 228 -9.56 -23.54 10.38
N THR A 229 -10.08 -23.06 9.26
CA THR A 229 -10.01 -23.75 7.98
C THR A 229 -9.73 -22.78 6.85
N VAL A 230 -9.28 -23.32 5.71
CA VAL A 230 -9.10 -22.51 4.49
C VAL A 230 -10.42 -21.88 4.01
N TYR A 231 -11.55 -22.49 4.32
CA TYR A 231 -12.88 -21.95 3.98
C TYR A 231 -13.23 -20.71 4.79
N GLU A 232 -12.78 -20.64 6.05
CA GLU A 232 -12.92 -19.44 6.86
C GLU A 232 -12.10 -18.28 6.24
N LEU A 233 -10.85 -18.54 5.86
CA LEU A 233 -10.03 -17.56 5.16
C LEU A 233 -10.68 -17.11 3.84
N LYS A 234 -11.21 -18.06 3.04
CA LYS A 234 -11.93 -17.76 1.80
C LYS A 234 -13.10 -16.82 2.05
N ALA A 235 -13.88 -17.06 3.10
CA ALA A 235 -15.02 -16.21 3.45
C ALA A 235 -14.58 -14.76 3.78
N TYR A 236 -13.47 -14.57 4.50
CA TYR A 236 -12.90 -13.24 4.73
C TYR A 236 -12.47 -12.57 3.44
N VAL A 237 -11.79 -13.29 2.55
CA VAL A 237 -11.38 -12.78 1.23
C VAL A 237 -12.60 -12.34 0.40
N GLU A 238 -13.61 -13.17 0.30
CA GLU A 238 -14.84 -12.86 -0.44
C GLU A 238 -15.57 -11.65 0.16
N ASN A 239 -15.66 -11.58 1.49
CA ASN A 239 -16.26 -10.44 2.20
C ASN A 239 -15.51 -9.13 1.95
N ILE A 240 -14.17 -9.15 1.86
CA ILE A 240 -13.36 -7.99 1.48
C ILE A 240 -13.71 -7.56 0.06
N LEU A 241 -13.74 -8.48 -0.90
CA LEU A 241 -14.07 -8.19 -2.29
C LEU A 241 -15.48 -7.59 -2.41
N ILE A 242 -16.46 -8.18 -1.74
CA ILE A 242 -17.85 -7.68 -1.71
C ILE A 242 -17.91 -6.28 -1.09
N ARG A 243 -17.22 -6.07 0.04
CA ARG A 243 -17.21 -4.77 0.73
C ARG A 243 -16.60 -3.66 -0.11
N LEU A 244 -15.60 -3.99 -0.90
CA LEU A 244 -15.01 -3.10 -1.90
C LEU A 244 -15.90 -2.90 -3.13
N GLY A 245 -17.00 -3.65 -3.25
CA GLY A 245 -17.91 -3.60 -4.38
C GLY A 245 -17.44 -4.39 -5.60
N VAL A 246 -16.47 -5.27 -5.45
CA VAL A 246 -16.05 -6.17 -6.52
C VAL A 246 -17.14 -7.22 -6.76
N ASN A 247 -17.61 -7.32 -7.99
CA ASN A 247 -18.62 -8.32 -8.35
C ASN A 247 -17.99 -9.71 -8.44
N LEU A 248 -18.32 -10.61 -7.50
CA LEU A 248 -17.79 -11.97 -7.46
C LEU A 248 -18.08 -12.78 -8.72
N LYS A 249 -19.16 -12.51 -9.45
CA LYS A 249 -19.42 -13.15 -10.77
C LYS A 249 -18.38 -12.82 -11.84
N LYS A 250 -17.54 -11.80 -11.60
CA LYS A 250 -16.41 -11.42 -12.46
C LYS A 250 -15.07 -11.85 -11.89
N VAL A 251 -15.08 -12.64 -10.83
CA VAL A 251 -13.89 -13.19 -10.18
C VAL A 251 -13.86 -14.70 -10.41
N VAL A 252 -12.70 -15.21 -10.77
CA VAL A 252 -12.47 -16.64 -10.98
C VAL A 252 -11.51 -17.12 -9.89
N PHE A 253 -11.92 -18.12 -9.15
CA PHE A 253 -11.09 -18.84 -8.19
C PHE A 253 -10.50 -20.06 -8.89
N GLY A 254 -9.20 -20.03 -9.18
CA GLY A 254 -8.48 -21.09 -9.90
C GLY A 254 -7.57 -21.89 -8.98
N ASN A 255 -7.32 -23.15 -9.32
CA ASN A 255 -6.31 -23.94 -8.62
C ASN A 255 -4.93 -23.34 -8.83
N LEU A 256 -4.18 -23.14 -7.75
CA LEU A 256 -2.81 -22.63 -7.75
C LEU A 256 -1.86 -23.70 -7.19
N SER A 257 -0.89 -24.10 -8.02
CA SER A 257 0.18 -25.00 -7.60
C SER A 257 1.50 -24.23 -7.63
N ASN A 258 2.05 -23.94 -6.48
CA ASN A 258 3.36 -23.31 -6.33
C ASN A 258 4.04 -23.79 -5.03
N ASP A 259 5.22 -23.27 -4.73
CA ASP A 259 5.98 -23.64 -3.53
C ASP A 259 5.53 -22.91 -2.25
N MET A 260 4.68 -21.89 -2.37
CA MET A 260 4.16 -21.12 -1.22
C MET A 260 3.07 -21.87 -0.47
N TYR A 261 2.24 -22.61 -1.20
CA TYR A 261 1.05 -23.27 -0.66
C TYR A 261 1.12 -24.78 -0.86
N SER A 262 0.69 -25.55 0.14
CA SER A 262 0.37 -26.97 -0.02
C SER A 262 -0.94 -27.16 -0.79
N THR A 263 -1.88 -26.25 -0.63
CA THR A 263 -3.10 -26.12 -1.42
C THR A 263 -3.36 -24.64 -1.61
N GLY A 264 -3.31 -24.17 -2.84
CA GLY A 264 -3.44 -22.76 -3.18
C GLY A 264 -4.60 -22.50 -4.13
N VAL A 265 -5.10 -21.27 -4.05
CA VAL A 265 -6.14 -20.73 -4.94
C VAL A 265 -5.69 -19.37 -5.44
N SER A 266 -5.74 -19.16 -6.75
CA SER A 266 -5.57 -17.87 -7.39
C SER A 266 -6.90 -17.14 -7.50
N ILE A 267 -6.85 -15.82 -7.35
CA ILE A 267 -8.01 -14.92 -7.48
C ILE A 267 -7.76 -14.05 -8.70
N THR A 268 -8.49 -14.32 -9.78
CA THR A 268 -8.31 -13.59 -11.03
C THR A 268 -9.64 -12.95 -11.47
N THR A 269 -9.56 -11.85 -12.18
CA THR A 269 -10.75 -11.32 -12.87
C THR A 269 -11.00 -12.12 -14.13
N THR A 270 -12.24 -12.08 -14.66
CA THR A 270 -12.58 -12.68 -15.97
C THR A 270 -11.77 -12.10 -17.13
N SER A 271 -11.10 -10.96 -16.95
CA SER A 271 -10.16 -10.37 -17.91
C SER A 271 -8.72 -10.87 -17.74
N GLY A 272 -8.48 -11.84 -16.84
CA GLY A 272 -7.15 -12.45 -16.60
C GLY A 272 -6.23 -11.65 -15.67
N ARG A 273 -6.74 -10.61 -14.96
CA ARG A 273 -5.92 -9.87 -14.00
C ARG A 273 -5.91 -10.59 -12.66
N GLU A 274 -4.73 -10.93 -12.16
CA GLU A 274 -4.58 -11.56 -10.85
C GLU A 274 -4.73 -10.51 -9.74
N LEU A 275 -5.72 -10.70 -8.88
CA LEU A 275 -6.00 -9.84 -7.72
C LEU A 275 -5.26 -10.31 -6.47
N GLY A 276 -4.91 -11.58 -6.41
CA GLY A 276 -4.20 -12.16 -5.28
C GLY A 276 -4.31 -13.68 -5.23
N THR A 277 -3.87 -14.23 -4.12
CA THR A 277 -3.85 -15.67 -3.85
C THR A 277 -4.23 -15.96 -2.42
N PHE A 278 -4.72 -17.16 -2.13
CA PHE A 278 -4.88 -17.66 -0.76
C PHE A 278 -4.73 -19.18 -0.70
N GLY A 279 -4.47 -19.69 0.48
CA GLY A 279 -4.36 -21.15 0.66
C GLY A 279 -3.79 -21.56 2.00
N ILE A 280 -3.40 -22.82 2.07
CA ILE A 280 -2.71 -23.42 3.20
C ILE A 280 -1.20 -23.25 2.95
N VAL A 281 -0.49 -22.56 3.81
CA VAL A 281 0.97 -22.35 3.67
C VAL A 281 1.70 -23.68 3.62
N ASN A 282 2.70 -23.78 2.75
CA ASN A 282 3.51 -24.97 2.61
C ASN A 282 4.15 -25.36 3.94
N ARG A 283 3.98 -26.63 4.34
CA ARG A 283 4.48 -27.12 5.61
C ARG A 283 6.01 -27.00 5.79
N LYS A 284 6.77 -27.01 4.69
CA LYS A 284 8.22 -26.78 4.75
C LYS A 284 8.52 -25.36 5.22
N ILE A 285 7.80 -24.37 4.71
CA ILE A 285 7.95 -22.98 5.12
C ILE A 285 7.58 -22.82 6.60
N CYS A 286 6.42 -23.34 7.04
CA CYS A 286 6.00 -23.29 8.44
C CYS A 286 7.04 -23.90 9.37
N LYS A 287 7.58 -25.09 9.03
CA LYS A 287 8.62 -25.76 9.82
C LYS A 287 9.94 -25.01 9.89
N ALA A 288 10.35 -24.35 8.78
CA ALA A 288 11.54 -23.49 8.77
C ALA A 288 11.40 -22.27 9.70
N MET A 289 10.15 -21.93 10.06
CA MET A 289 9.78 -20.83 10.97
C MET A 289 9.36 -21.34 12.37
N ASP A 290 9.72 -22.59 12.75
CA ASP A 290 9.33 -23.22 14.03
C ASP A 290 7.80 -23.27 14.27
N ILE A 291 7.01 -23.39 13.20
CA ILE A 291 5.55 -23.50 13.27
C ILE A 291 5.12 -24.93 12.89
N ASP A 292 4.54 -25.67 13.84
CA ASP A 292 4.19 -27.10 13.67
C ASP A 292 2.72 -27.35 13.30
N PHE A 293 1.94 -26.32 13.04
CA PHE A 293 0.51 -26.39 12.68
C PHE A 293 0.23 -25.70 11.34
N GLU A 294 -0.99 -25.84 10.85
CA GLU A 294 -1.41 -25.21 9.61
C GLU A 294 -1.62 -23.72 9.80
N VAL A 295 -1.09 -22.95 8.87
CA VAL A 295 -1.34 -21.51 8.72
C VAL A 295 -2.07 -21.29 7.39
N TYR A 296 -3.16 -20.57 7.43
CA TYR A 296 -3.92 -20.15 6.28
C TYR A 296 -3.52 -18.71 5.95
N TYR A 297 -3.12 -18.47 4.71
CA TYR A 297 -2.60 -17.18 4.27
C TYR A 297 -3.30 -16.71 3.00
N ALA A 298 -3.63 -15.42 2.95
CA ALA A 298 -4.06 -14.74 1.74
C ALA A 298 -3.24 -13.48 1.52
N GLU A 299 -2.94 -13.19 0.25
CA GLU A 299 -2.27 -11.96 -0.16
C GLU A 299 -3.00 -11.36 -1.35
N LEU A 300 -3.46 -10.12 -1.20
CA LEU A 300 -4.23 -9.40 -2.21
C LEU A 300 -3.46 -8.15 -2.65
N SER A 301 -3.34 -7.91 -3.95
CA SER A 301 -2.79 -6.66 -4.46
C SER A 301 -3.80 -5.53 -4.22
N TRP A 302 -3.53 -4.70 -3.22
CA TRP A 302 -4.35 -3.53 -2.92
C TRP A 302 -4.36 -2.54 -4.09
N THR A 303 -3.21 -2.39 -4.75
CA THR A 303 -3.06 -1.55 -5.94
C THR A 303 -4.03 -1.97 -7.05
N LEU A 304 -4.18 -3.26 -7.30
CA LEU A 304 -5.09 -3.77 -8.33
C LEU A 304 -6.56 -3.72 -7.88
N LEU A 305 -6.83 -4.03 -6.61
CA LEU A 305 -8.17 -3.87 -6.04
C LEU A 305 -8.67 -2.44 -6.17
N MET A 306 -7.83 -1.43 -5.90
CA MET A 306 -8.20 -0.02 -6.07
C MET A 306 -8.51 0.33 -7.54
N LYS A 307 -7.89 -0.32 -8.51
CA LYS A 307 -8.23 -0.14 -9.93
C LYS A 307 -9.60 -0.75 -10.27
N GLU A 308 -9.92 -1.92 -9.71
CA GLU A 308 -11.22 -2.56 -9.92
C GLU A 308 -12.38 -1.78 -9.29
N THR A 309 -12.16 -1.15 -8.13
CA THR A 309 -13.19 -0.40 -7.40
C THR A 309 -13.54 0.95 -8.03
N LYS A 310 -12.71 1.50 -8.94
CA LYS A 310 -12.92 2.84 -9.53
C LYS A 310 -14.25 3.01 -10.26
N LYS A 311 -14.79 1.93 -10.81
CA LYS A 311 -16.03 1.93 -11.61
C LYS A 311 -17.27 1.52 -10.80
N ASN A 312 -17.10 1.15 -9.53
CA ASN A 312 -18.20 0.70 -8.71
C ASN A 312 -19.09 1.88 -8.31
N LYS A 313 -20.38 1.72 -8.58
CA LYS A 313 -21.42 2.63 -8.14
C LYS A 313 -22.31 1.88 -7.17
N VAL A 314 -22.53 2.45 -6.00
CA VAL A 314 -23.54 1.96 -5.08
C VAL A 314 -24.91 2.26 -5.70
N THR A 315 -25.70 1.20 -5.94
CA THR A 315 -27.05 1.33 -6.47
C THR A 315 -28.03 0.83 -5.42
N PHE A 316 -29.11 1.58 -5.23
CA PHE A 316 -30.22 1.14 -4.42
C PHE A 316 -31.19 0.28 -5.26
N SER A 317 -31.64 -0.81 -4.68
CA SER A 317 -32.77 -1.58 -5.20
C SER A 317 -33.76 -1.83 -4.07
N GLU A 318 -35.06 -1.82 -4.39
CA GLU A 318 -36.08 -2.16 -3.41
C GLU A 318 -35.90 -3.61 -2.92
N ILE A 319 -36.10 -3.81 -1.64
CA ILE A 319 -36.11 -5.15 -1.04
C ILE A 319 -37.35 -5.89 -1.59
N SER A 320 -37.17 -7.17 -1.94
CA SER A 320 -38.29 -8.00 -2.40
C SER A 320 -39.42 -8.05 -1.37
N LYS A 321 -40.65 -7.77 -1.81
CA LYS A 321 -41.84 -7.84 -0.99
C LYS A 321 -42.31 -9.29 -0.76
N PHE A 322 -41.76 -10.25 -1.50
CA PHE A 322 -42.10 -11.65 -1.39
C PHE A 322 -41.10 -12.40 -0.52
N PRO A 323 -41.54 -13.31 0.35
CA PRO A 323 -40.64 -14.11 1.15
C PRO A 323 -39.83 -15.05 0.25
N ALA A 324 -38.54 -15.21 0.61
CA ALA A 324 -37.67 -16.18 -0.07
C ALA A 324 -38.11 -17.63 0.22
N VAL A 325 -38.07 -18.48 -0.78
CA VAL A 325 -38.31 -19.91 -0.64
C VAL A 325 -37.00 -20.66 -0.77
N LYS A 326 -36.57 -21.32 0.32
CA LYS A 326 -35.40 -22.20 0.29
C LYS A 326 -35.75 -23.58 -0.24
N ARG A 327 -34.89 -24.14 -1.06
CA ARG A 327 -35.00 -25.52 -1.59
C ARG A 327 -33.64 -26.18 -1.43
N ASP A 328 -33.62 -27.44 -1.02
CA ASP A 328 -32.45 -28.27 -0.93
C ASP A 328 -32.43 -29.26 -2.09
N LEU A 329 -31.28 -29.42 -2.72
CA LEU A 329 -31.05 -30.41 -3.77
C LEU A 329 -29.89 -31.31 -3.34
N ALA A 330 -30.20 -32.57 -3.04
CA ALA A 330 -29.19 -33.57 -2.71
C ALA A 330 -28.79 -34.31 -3.99
N LEU A 331 -27.51 -34.22 -4.34
CA LEU A 331 -26.94 -34.85 -5.52
C LEU A 331 -25.98 -35.98 -5.10
N LEU A 332 -26.10 -37.13 -5.74
CA LEU A 332 -25.09 -38.20 -5.65
C LEU A 332 -24.13 -38.04 -6.83
N LEU A 333 -22.88 -37.69 -6.52
CA LEU A 333 -21.90 -37.34 -7.53
C LEU A 333 -20.63 -38.13 -7.33
N ASP A 334 -19.83 -38.28 -8.39
CA ASP A 334 -18.45 -38.76 -8.29
C ASP A 334 -17.59 -37.74 -7.51
N LYS A 335 -16.61 -38.22 -6.74
CA LYS A 335 -15.72 -37.36 -5.95
C LYS A 335 -14.84 -36.44 -6.79
N SER A 336 -14.68 -36.72 -8.08
CA SER A 336 -13.92 -35.88 -9.01
C SER A 336 -14.67 -34.62 -9.43
N VAL A 337 -16.00 -34.57 -9.25
CA VAL A 337 -16.81 -33.40 -9.62
C VAL A 337 -16.58 -32.27 -8.62
N GLN A 338 -16.18 -31.14 -9.12
CA GLN A 338 -15.95 -29.95 -8.28
C GLN A 338 -17.24 -29.17 -8.05
N PHE A 339 -17.42 -28.61 -6.84
CA PHE A 339 -18.61 -27.83 -6.51
C PHE A 339 -18.83 -26.64 -7.45
N GLY A 340 -17.76 -25.96 -7.88
CA GLY A 340 -17.84 -24.85 -8.82
C GLY A 340 -18.43 -25.21 -10.20
N GLU A 341 -18.32 -26.48 -10.63
CA GLU A 341 -18.98 -26.95 -11.86
C GLU A 341 -20.49 -27.03 -11.69
N ILE A 342 -20.91 -27.48 -10.51
CA ILE A 342 -22.36 -27.58 -10.17
C ILE A 342 -22.95 -26.16 -10.04
N GLU A 343 -22.26 -25.27 -9.34
CA GLU A 343 -22.65 -23.87 -9.16
C GLU A 343 -22.82 -23.18 -10.52
N LYS A 344 -21.85 -23.36 -11.42
CA LYS A 344 -21.91 -22.82 -12.78
C LYS A 344 -23.13 -23.35 -13.58
N ILE A 345 -23.40 -24.66 -13.53
CA ILE A 345 -24.55 -25.26 -14.18
C ILE A 345 -25.84 -24.68 -13.61
N ALA A 346 -25.94 -24.53 -12.29
CA ALA A 346 -27.11 -23.95 -11.63
C ALA A 346 -27.36 -22.51 -12.08
N GLU A 347 -26.33 -21.68 -12.09
CA GLU A 347 -26.39 -20.26 -12.53
C GLU A 347 -26.72 -20.13 -14.04
N GLU A 348 -26.22 -21.03 -14.89
CA GLU A 348 -26.50 -21.04 -16.32
C GLU A 348 -27.95 -21.52 -16.60
N SER A 349 -28.46 -22.42 -15.77
CA SER A 349 -29.80 -22.97 -15.92
C SER A 349 -30.89 -21.99 -15.51
N GLU A 350 -30.69 -21.21 -14.48
CA GLU A 350 -31.63 -20.20 -13.99
C GLU A 350 -30.93 -18.90 -13.55
N ARG A 351 -30.96 -17.93 -14.45
CA ARG A 351 -30.26 -16.64 -14.25
C ARG A 351 -31.00 -15.63 -13.36
N LYS A 352 -32.24 -15.91 -13.00
CA LYS A 352 -33.11 -14.99 -12.25
C LYS A 352 -33.34 -15.38 -10.79
N LEU A 353 -32.78 -16.49 -10.35
CA LEU A 353 -32.81 -16.95 -8.95
C LEU A 353 -31.69 -16.36 -8.13
#